data_ad82214ba3ffa7088f257eb3bea9b9e3
#
_entry.id   ad82214ba3ffa7088f257eb3bea9b9e3
#
_cell.length_a   1.000
_cell.length_b   1.000
_cell.length_c   1.000
_cell.angle_alpha   90.00
_cell.angle_beta   90.00
_cell.angle_gamma   90.00
#
_symmetry.space_group_name_H-M   'P 1'
#
loop_
_entity.id
_entity.type
_entity.pdbx_description
1 polymer ?
#
loop_
_entity_poly.entity_id
_entity_poly.type
_entity_poly.pdbx_seq_one_letter_code
_entity_poly.pdbx_strand_id
1 'polypeptide(L)'
;FLFIFMGFSKNIDKKFESAFLPDKDIELSQSGVFTGWINPPEYTNWQPILIKNSDNPLKIPIGSSLSARIFGGDGISVLKMDDKKEIFVQIDKDNAAIESIIDKNIELIVEQNKNIIFYQNIEVILDQSPLADFIEKPKSTIKGVLDMDYVFSDDYNVTKLYVKINLIKQI
;
A
#
# COMPACT_ATOMS: atom_id res chain seq x y z
N PHE A 1 33.46 61.80 45.62
CA PHE A 1 32.88 60.98 44.53
C PHE A 1 33.47 59.58 44.59
N LEU A 2 32.66 58.68 45.05
CA LEU A 2 33.04 57.25 45.21
C LEU A 2 32.64 56.49 43.94
N PHE A 3 33.57 55.99 43.15
CA PHE A 3 33.34 55.11 42.05
C PHE A 3 33.36 53.67 42.55
N ILE A 4 32.20 53.00 42.61
CA ILE A 4 32.10 51.60 42.88
C ILE A 4 32.31 50.90 41.54
N PHE A 5 33.45 50.24 41.36
CA PHE A 5 33.73 49.34 40.26
C PHE A 5 33.10 47.98 40.58
N MET A 6 31.88 47.74 40.10
CA MET A 6 31.30 46.41 40.14
C MET A 6 31.98 45.57 39.07
N GLY A 7 32.70 44.55 39.54
CA GLY A 7 33.32 43.55 38.66
C GLY A 7 32.27 42.81 37.85
N PHE A 8 32.24 43.07 36.57
CA PHE A 8 31.45 42.27 35.62
C PHE A 8 32.06 40.86 35.51
N SER A 9 31.30 39.90 35.96
CA SER A 9 31.65 38.47 35.92
C SER A 9 31.85 38.01 34.48
N LYS A 10 33.00 37.40 34.21
CA LYS A 10 33.41 36.77 32.94
C LYS A 10 32.43 35.71 32.35
N ASN A 11 31.29 35.50 33.00
CA ASN A 11 30.30 34.47 32.58
C ASN A 11 29.15 35.04 31.76
N ILE A 12 29.08 36.35 31.55
CA ILE A 12 27.99 36.96 30.74
C ILE A 12 28.33 36.86 29.25
N ASP A 13 29.59 36.96 28.88
CA ASP A 13 30.03 36.90 27.48
C ASP A 13 29.73 35.53 26.82
N LYS A 14 29.90 34.42 27.57
CA LYS A 14 29.58 33.10 27.04
C LYS A 14 28.09 32.82 26.84
N LYS A 15 27.22 33.47 27.62
CA LYS A 15 25.77 33.34 27.43
C LYS A 15 25.23 34.20 26.29
N PHE A 16 25.90 35.32 26.01
CA PHE A 16 25.53 36.16 24.86
C PHE A 16 26.03 35.58 23.53
N GLU A 17 27.23 34.96 23.50
CA GLU A 17 27.70 34.26 22.29
C GLU A 17 26.82 33.08 21.93
N SER A 18 26.34 32.29 22.90
CA SER A 18 25.46 31.15 22.63
C SER A 18 24.03 31.56 22.19
N ALA A 19 23.63 32.82 22.44
CA ALA A 19 22.31 33.31 22.03
C ALA A 19 22.28 33.88 20.59
N PHE A 20 23.46 34.17 20.00
CA PHE A 20 23.58 34.73 18.66
C PHE A 20 24.32 33.84 17.65
N LEU A 21 24.92 32.75 18.10
CA LEU A 21 25.33 31.69 17.18
C LEU A 21 24.08 30.87 16.84
N PRO A 22 23.73 30.75 15.55
CA PRO A 22 22.75 29.74 15.19
C PRO A 22 23.27 28.44 15.74
N ASP A 23 22.42 27.72 16.49
CA ASP A 23 22.70 26.36 16.96
C ASP A 23 23.30 25.60 15.79
N LYS A 24 24.54 25.19 15.99
CA LYS A 24 25.28 24.43 15.05
C LYS A 24 24.43 23.19 14.74
N ASP A 25 23.79 23.25 13.59
CA ASP A 25 23.25 22.13 12.85
C ASP A 25 22.46 21.10 13.71
N ILE A 26 21.28 21.50 14.15
CA ILE A 26 20.19 20.54 14.03
C ILE A 26 19.99 20.45 12.51
N GLU A 27 20.74 19.57 11.85
CA GLU A 27 20.26 18.94 10.64
C GLU A 27 18.94 18.29 11.03
N LEU A 28 17.86 19.05 10.91
CA LEU A 28 16.54 18.50 10.72
C LEU A 28 16.69 17.71 9.41
N SER A 29 17.12 16.45 9.54
CA SER A 29 16.95 15.48 8.50
C SER A 29 15.46 15.54 8.17
N GLN A 30 15.10 16.31 7.16
CA GLN A 30 13.73 16.42 6.70
C GLN A 30 13.40 15.05 6.15
N SER A 31 12.68 14.26 6.95
CA SER A 31 12.15 13.00 6.48
C SER A 31 11.23 13.29 5.30
N GLY A 32 11.37 12.53 4.23
CA GLY A 32 10.49 12.64 3.09
C GLY A 32 9.05 12.34 3.47
N VAL A 33 8.13 12.88 2.71
CA VAL A 33 6.69 12.60 2.83
C VAL A 33 6.34 11.42 1.95
N PHE A 34 5.92 10.32 2.56
CA PHE A 34 5.44 9.14 1.87
C PHE A 34 3.97 9.30 1.46
N THR A 35 3.63 8.88 0.24
CA THR A 35 2.27 8.75 -0.25
C THR A 35 2.17 7.49 -1.09
N GLY A 36 1.16 6.66 -0.83
CA GLY A 36 0.99 5.39 -1.54
C GLY A 36 -0.48 5.04 -1.77
N TRP A 37 -0.73 4.33 -2.85
CA TRP A 37 -2.02 3.77 -3.22
C TRP A 37 -1.89 2.29 -3.49
N ILE A 38 -2.88 1.55 -3.04
CA ILE A 38 -3.12 0.18 -3.47
C ILE A 38 -4.12 0.23 -4.60
N ASN A 39 -3.76 -0.34 -5.74
CA ASN A 39 -4.63 -0.51 -6.88
C ASN A 39 -5.06 -1.98 -6.95
N PRO A 40 -6.31 -2.30 -6.56
CA PRO A 40 -6.83 -3.66 -6.67
C PRO A 40 -6.90 -4.12 -8.13
N PRO A 41 -6.86 -5.44 -8.40
CA PRO A 41 -7.05 -5.96 -9.76
C PRO A 41 -8.38 -5.51 -10.36
N GLU A 42 -8.38 -5.19 -11.66
CA GLU A 42 -9.56 -4.64 -12.36
C GLU A 42 -10.82 -5.49 -12.23
N TYR A 43 -10.68 -6.83 -12.20
CA TYR A 43 -11.83 -7.73 -12.10
C TYR A 43 -12.60 -7.60 -10.78
N THR A 44 -11.96 -7.05 -9.73
CA THR A 44 -12.61 -6.86 -8.41
C THR A 44 -13.58 -5.68 -8.39
N ASN A 45 -13.48 -4.75 -9.34
CA ASN A 45 -14.20 -3.47 -9.37
C ASN A 45 -13.99 -2.58 -8.12
N TRP A 46 -12.97 -2.85 -7.31
CA TRP A 46 -12.64 -2.02 -6.18
C TRP A 46 -11.94 -0.74 -6.64
N GLN A 47 -12.20 0.35 -5.91
CA GLN A 47 -11.51 1.62 -6.14
C GLN A 47 -10.10 1.61 -5.55
N PRO A 48 -9.15 2.37 -6.10
CA PRO A 48 -7.84 2.56 -5.49
C PRO A 48 -7.94 3.06 -4.06
N ILE A 49 -7.12 2.50 -3.18
CA ILE A 49 -7.11 2.76 -1.74
C ILE A 49 -5.87 3.58 -1.38
N LEU A 50 -6.07 4.79 -0.89
CA LEU A 50 -4.97 5.58 -0.31
C LEU A 50 -4.54 4.95 1.01
N ILE A 51 -3.27 4.54 1.12
CA ILE A 51 -2.75 3.97 2.36
C ILE A 51 -2.32 5.06 3.35
N LYS A 52 -2.56 4.79 4.63
CA LYS A 52 -2.25 5.70 5.73
C LYS A 52 -1.65 4.90 6.88
N ASN A 53 -0.81 5.52 7.68
CA ASN A 53 -0.35 4.89 8.92
C ASN A 53 -1.56 4.47 9.77
N SER A 54 -1.64 3.19 10.11
CA SER A 54 -2.72 2.64 10.93
C SER A 54 -2.24 1.35 11.61
N ASP A 55 -2.65 1.16 12.85
CA ASP A 55 -2.42 -0.10 13.58
C ASP A 55 -3.37 -1.21 13.11
N ASN A 56 -4.48 -0.84 12.45
CA ASN A 56 -5.41 -1.82 11.91
C ASN A 56 -4.91 -2.34 10.56
N PRO A 57 -4.93 -3.66 10.33
CA PRO A 57 -4.57 -4.23 9.04
C PRO A 57 -5.46 -3.71 7.91
N LEU A 58 -4.85 -3.38 6.79
CA LEU A 58 -5.56 -3.03 5.55
C LEU A 58 -5.84 -4.31 4.76
N LYS A 59 -7.11 -4.59 4.50
CA LYS A 59 -7.53 -5.76 3.70
C LYS A 59 -7.61 -5.38 2.24
N ILE A 60 -6.93 -6.15 1.39
CA ILE A 60 -6.86 -5.92 -0.06
C ILE A 60 -7.00 -7.24 -0.83
N PRO A 61 -7.55 -7.25 -2.05
CA PRO A 61 -7.56 -8.42 -2.91
C PRO A 61 -6.15 -8.88 -3.27
N ILE A 62 -5.95 -10.20 -3.42
CA ILE A 62 -4.70 -10.77 -3.92
C ILE A 62 -4.34 -10.18 -5.29
N GLY A 63 -3.03 -9.97 -5.54
CA GLY A 63 -2.55 -9.39 -6.79
C GLY A 63 -2.75 -7.89 -6.90
N SER A 64 -3.13 -7.21 -5.82
CA SER A 64 -3.16 -5.74 -5.78
C SER A 64 -1.76 -5.17 -5.99
N SER A 65 -1.65 -4.04 -6.70
CA SER A 65 -0.39 -3.34 -6.88
C SER A 65 -0.28 -2.12 -5.95
N LEU A 66 0.88 -1.99 -5.32
CA LEU A 66 1.29 -0.80 -4.60
C LEU A 66 1.93 0.18 -5.60
N SER A 67 1.42 1.41 -5.66
CA SER A 67 2.08 2.54 -6.31
C SER A 67 2.40 3.57 -5.23
N ALA A 68 3.69 3.86 -5.01
CA ALA A 68 4.10 4.75 -3.93
C ALA A 68 5.14 5.78 -4.36
N ARG A 69 5.12 6.92 -3.69
CA ARG A 69 6.07 8.03 -3.88
C ARG A 69 6.55 8.59 -2.56
N ILE A 70 7.77 9.08 -2.60
CA ILE A 70 8.38 9.85 -1.52
C ILE A 70 8.74 11.21 -2.09
N PHE A 71 8.34 12.25 -1.37
CA PHE A 71 8.62 13.65 -1.71
C PHE A 71 9.57 14.24 -0.69
N GLY A 72 10.70 14.75 -1.14
CA GLY A 72 11.73 15.36 -0.28
C GLY A 72 12.47 14.33 0.57
N GLY A 73 13.16 14.85 1.57
CA GLY A 73 14.07 14.08 2.42
C GLY A 73 15.39 13.73 1.72
N ASP A 74 16.38 13.37 2.53
CA ASP A 74 17.70 13.04 2.03
C ASP A 74 17.94 11.52 2.03
N GLY A 75 18.70 11.05 1.04
CA GLY A 75 19.25 9.71 0.97
C GLY A 75 18.34 8.66 0.36
N ILE A 76 18.73 7.40 0.56
CA ILE A 76 18.10 6.24 -0.09
C ILE A 76 16.83 5.86 0.67
N SER A 77 15.74 5.70 -0.09
CA SER A 77 14.47 5.20 0.41
C SER A 77 14.28 3.73 0.03
N VAL A 78 13.86 2.93 0.99
CA VAL A 78 13.71 1.48 0.87
C VAL A 78 12.31 1.06 1.28
N LEU A 79 11.66 0.29 0.41
CA LEU A 79 10.43 -0.44 0.73
C LEU A 79 10.82 -1.83 1.25
N LYS A 80 10.31 -2.20 2.42
CA LYS A 80 10.43 -3.53 2.99
C LYS A 80 9.06 -4.19 3.03
N MET A 81 9.00 -5.42 2.56
CA MET A 81 7.83 -6.27 2.58
C MET A 81 8.28 -7.65 3.09
N ASP A 82 8.20 -7.87 4.40
CA ASP A 82 8.82 -9.01 5.09
C ASP A 82 10.32 -9.15 4.71
N ASP A 83 10.68 -10.25 4.04
CA ASP A 83 12.07 -10.54 3.63
C ASP A 83 12.52 -9.80 2.36
N LYS A 84 11.57 -9.23 1.59
CA LYS A 84 11.85 -8.51 0.34
C LYS A 84 12.18 -7.06 0.64
N LYS A 85 13.24 -6.57 0.00
CA LYS A 85 13.64 -5.15 0.05
C LYS A 85 13.76 -4.62 -1.35
N GLU A 86 13.11 -3.50 -1.61
CA GLU A 86 13.15 -2.79 -2.88
C GLU A 86 13.56 -1.35 -2.66
N ILE A 87 14.34 -0.80 -3.57
CA ILE A 87 14.80 0.59 -3.50
C ILE A 87 13.89 1.45 -4.36
N PHE A 88 13.44 2.58 -3.82
CA PHE A 88 12.70 3.56 -4.60
C PHE A 88 13.56 4.10 -5.73
N VAL A 89 12.98 4.17 -6.92
CA VAL A 89 13.63 4.72 -8.12
C VAL A 89 13.51 6.23 -8.09
N GLN A 90 14.65 6.92 -8.15
CA GLN A 90 14.69 8.38 -8.21
C GLN A 90 14.08 8.85 -9.53
N ILE A 91 13.08 9.74 -9.45
CA ILE A 91 12.45 10.36 -10.61
C ILE A 91 13.13 11.71 -10.91
N ASP A 92 13.35 12.51 -9.88
CA ASP A 92 14.04 13.79 -9.93
C ASP A 92 14.80 14.05 -8.62
N LYS A 93 15.31 15.27 -8.42
CA LYS A 93 16.12 15.62 -7.26
C LYS A 93 15.41 15.35 -5.91
N ASP A 94 14.09 15.58 -5.86
CA ASP A 94 13.32 15.57 -4.62
C ASP A 94 12.24 14.47 -4.58
N ASN A 95 12.13 13.64 -5.63
CA ASN A 95 11.07 12.66 -5.77
C ASN A 95 11.59 11.28 -6.13
N ALA A 96 11.10 10.27 -5.44
CA ALA A 96 11.33 8.87 -5.76
C ALA A 96 10.02 8.08 -5.77
N ALA A 97 9.92 7.04 -6.61
CA ALA A 97 8.73 6.22 -6.72
C ALA A 97 9.06 4.73 -6.76
N ILE A 98 8.07 3.92 -6.46
CA ILE A 98 8.13 2.47 -6.55
C ILE A 98 6.77 1.90 -6.92
N GLU A 99 6.80 0.77 -7.63
CA GLU A 99 5.63 -0.08 -7.87
C GLU A 99 5.99 -1.52 -7.48
N SER A 100 5.09 -2.18 -6.77
CA SER A 100 5.28 -3.57 -6.37
C SER A 100 3.92 -4.29 -6.28
N ILE A 101 3.93 -5.62 -6.49
CA ILE A 101 2.72 -6.45 -6.40
C ILE A 101 2.67 -7.09 -5.01
N ILE A 102 1.46 -7.14 -4.43
CA ILE A 102 1.19 -7.75 -3.14
C ILE A 102 0.33 -9.00 -3.36
N ASP A 103 0.91 -10.16 -3.10
CA ASP A 103 0.30 -11.49 -3.30
C ASP A 103 0.12 -12.31 -2.01
N LYS A 104 0.56 -11.79 -0.89
CA LYS A 104 0.46 -12.40 0.43
C LYS A 104 0.34 -11.36 1.53
N ASN A 105 -0.03 -11.79 2.73
CA ASN A 105 0.03 -10.94 3.92
C ASN A 105 1.45 -10.44 4.16
N ILE A 106 1.61 -9.14 4.41
CA ILE A 106 2.92 -8.51 4.62
C ILE A 106 2.87 -7.40 5.66
N GLU A 107 4.00 -7.14 6.29
CA GLU A 107 4.30 -5.86 6.92
C GLU A 107 4.96 -4.94 5.88
N LEU A 108 4.27 -3.86 5.55
CA LEU A 108 4.77 -2.82 4.64
C LEU A 108 5.48 -1.75 5.46
N ILE A 109 6.79 -1.64 5.28
CA ILE A 109 7.61 -0.64 5.97
C ILE A 109 8.36 0.19 4.93
N VAL A 110 8.31 1.51 5.06
CA VAL A 110 9.13 2.41 4.25
C VAL A 110 10.15 3.09 5.14
N GLU A 111 11.40 2.94 4.78
CA GLU A 111 12.53 3.58 5.47
C GLU A 111 13.20 4.59 4.56
N GLN A 112 13.62 5.71 5.14
CA GLN A 112 14.54 6.67 4.52
C GLN A 112 15.69 6.93 5.50
N ASN A 113 16.94 6.76 5.05
CA ASN A 113 18.13 6.86 5.91
C ASN A 113 18.05 6.02 7.19
N LYS A 114 17.49 4.80 7.09
CA LYS A 114 17.24 3.86 8.22
C LYS A 114 16.16 4.32 9.22
N ASN A 115 15.51 5.44 8.99
CA ASN A 115 14.37 5.88 9.79
C ASN A 115 13.08 5.39 9.14
N ILE A 116 12.19 4.79 9.91
CA ILE A 116 10.87 4.38 9.44
C ILE A 116 10.03 5.64 9.26
N ILE A 117 9.55 5.87 8.02
CA ILE A 117 8.68 6.99 7.66
C ILE A 117 7.25 6.55 7.43
N PHE A 118 7.03 5.24 7.22
CA PHE A 118 5.70 4.67 7.03
C PHE A 118 5.66 3.21 7.46
N TYR A 119 4.52 2.78 8.04
CA TYR A 119 4.24 1.41 8.44
C TYR A 119 2.77 1.07 8.24
N GLN A 120 2.48 -0.12 7.69
CA GLN A 120 1.12 -0.65 7.56
C GLN A 120 1.14 -2.18 7.45
N ASN A 121 0.29 -2.85 8.24
CA ASN A 121 -0.02 -4.26 8.05
C ASN A 121 -1.02 -4.45 6.91
N ILE A 122 -0.74 -5.39 6.02
CA ILE A 122 -1.60 -5.72 4.90
C ILE A 122 -2.04 -7.17 5.00
N GLU A 123 -3.36 -7.39 4.96
CA GLU A 123 -4.00 -8.71 4.87
C GLU A 123 -4.56 -8.89 3.46
N VAL A 124 -4.18 -9.97 2.81
CA VAL A 124 -4.63 -10.33 1.47
C VAL A 124 -5.89 -11.16 1.53
N ILE A 125 -6.93 -10.74 0.80
CA ILE A 125 -8.15 -11.49 0.57
C ILE A 125 -7.91 -12.37 -0.66
N LEU A 126 -8.01 -13.68 -0.48
CA LEU A 126 -7.86 -14.63 -1.58
C LEU A 126 -9.12 -14.63 -2.45
N ASP A 127 -8.90 -14.69 -3.76
CA ASP A 127 -9.96 -14.87 -4.76
C ASP A 127 -10.56 -16.28 -4.65
N GLN A 128 -11.90 -16.36 -4.65
CA GLN A 128 -12.61 -17.62 -4.63
C GLN A 128 -13.04 -18.00 -6.05
N SER A 129 -12.91 -19.27 -6.38
CA SER A 129 -13.38 -19.74 -7.69
C SER A 129 -14.89 -19.57 -7.80
N PRO A 130 -15.40 -19.10 -8.94
CA PRO A 130 -16.82 -19.00 -9.17
C PRO A 130 -17.50 -20.37 -9.10
N LEU A 131 -18.69 -20.41 -8.54
CA LEU A 131 -19.52 -21.60 -8.42
C LEU A 131 -20.67 -21.50 -9.43
N ALA A 132 -20.93 -22.60 -10.10
CA ALA A 132 -22.11 -22.74 -10.94
C ALA A 132 -22.66 -24.15 -10.80
N ASP A 133 -23.98 -24.28 -10.59
CA ASP A 133 -24.65 -25.57 -10.45
C ASP A 133 -26.06 -25.48 -11.02
N PHE A 134 -26.65 -26.66 -11.33
CA PHE A 134 -28.05 -26.75 -11.70
C PHE A 134 -28.91 -26.85 -10.45
N ILE A 135 -29.98 -26.04 -10.40
CA ILE A 135 -30.99 -26.09 -9.34
C ILE A 135 -31.75 -27.43 -9.44
N GLU A 136 -32.11 -27.81 -10.69
CA GLU A 136 -32.70 -29.09 -11.00
C GLU A 136 -32.00 -29.73 -12.22
N LYS A 137 -32.09 -31.03 -12.34
CA LYS A 137 -31.59 -31.72 -13.54
C LYS A 137 -32.24 -31.16 -14.79
N PRO A 138 -31.48 -30.88 -15.86
CA PRO A 138 -32.01 -30.43 -17.14
C PRO A 138 -33.15 -31.35 -17.64
N LYS A 139 -34.25 -30.73 -18.04
CA LYS A 139 -35.44 -31.43 -18.52
C LYS A 139 -35.69 -31.10 -20.00
N SER A 140 -36.08 -32.14 -20.77
CA SER A 140 -36.56 -31.92 -22.14
C SER A 140 -38.07 -31.74 -22.12
N THR A 141 -38.53 -30.69 -22.75
CA THR A 141 -39.97 -30.48 -22.95
C THR A 141 -40.50 -31.33 -24.09
N ILE A 142 -41.83 -31.53 -24.15
CA ILE A 142 -42.52 -32.27 -25.24
C ILE A 142 -42.23 -31.70 -26.63
N LYS A 143 -41.87 -30.40 -26.70
CA LYS A 143 -41.50 -29.69 -27.93
C LYS A 143 -40.03 -29.81 -28.30
N GLY A 144 -39.23 -30.60 -27.57
CA GLY A 144 -37.81 -30.77 -27.81
C GLY A 144 -36.95 -29.57 -27.32
N VAL A 145 -37.53 -28.70 -26.51
CA VAL A 145 -36.80 -27.58 -25.87
C VAL A 145 -36.12 -28.12 -24.61
N LEU A 146 -34.87 -27.79 -24.38
CA LEU A 146 -34.14 -28.06 -23.16
C LEU A 146 -34.42 -26.98 -22.13
N ASP A 147 -34.93 -27.34 -20.99
CA ASP A 147 -35.22 -26.49 -19.86
C ASP A 147 -34.17 -26.70 -18.76
N MET A 148 -33.52 -25.63 -18.30
CA MET A 148 -32.38 -25.67 -17.37
C MET A 148 -32.46 -24.52 -16.40
N ASP A 149 -32.64 -24.83 -15.13
CA ASP A 149 -32.51 -23.84 -14.03
C ASP A 149 -31.13 -23.98 -13.38
N TYR A 150 -30.43 -22.89 -13.28
CA TYR A 150 -29.09 -22.86 -12.71
C TYR A 150 -28.90 -21.69 -11.74
N VAL A 151 -27.96 -21.87 -10.82
CA VAL A 151 -27.48 -20.83 -9.91
C VAL A 151 -25.99 -20.64 -10.12
N PHE A 152 -25.53 -19.40 -9.98
CA PHE A 152 -24.10 -19.09 -9.97
C PHE A 152 -23.81 -18.06 -8.89
N SER A 153 -22.60 -18.08 -8.36
CA SER A 153 -22.11 -17.10 -7.39
C SER A 153 -20.61 -16.93 -7.52
N ASP A 154 -20.15 -15.75 -7.18
CA ASP A 154 -18.75 -15.37 -7.16
C ASP A 154 -18.58 -14.19 -6.18
N ASP A 155 -17.39 -14.02 -5.61
CA ASP A 155 -17.12 -12.96 -4.65
C ASP A 155 -16.91 -11.58 -5.32
N TYR A 156 -16.52 -11.54 -6.60
CA TYR A 156 -16.32 -10.29 -7.32
C TYR A 156 -17.31 -10.02 -8.45
N ASN A 157 -17.75 -10.95 -9.17
CA ASN A 157 -18.85 -10.90 -10.15
C ASN A 157 -18.70 -11.99 -11.22
N VAL A 158 -19.81 -12.49 -11.76
CA VAL A 158 -19.81 -13.40 -12.91
C VAL A 158 -20.08 -12.62 -14.19
N THR A 159 -19.09 -12.47 -15.04
CA THR A 159 -19.22 -11.74 -16.30
C THR A 159 -19.78 -12.58 -17.44
N LYS A 160 -19.56 -13.90 -17.42
CA LYS A 160 -20.01 -14.84 -18.47
C LYS A 160 -20.28 -16.22 -17.90
N LEU A 161 -21.36 -16.85 -18.37
CA LEU A 161 -21.68 -18.24 -18.07
C LEU A 161 -21.75 -19.01 -19.39
N TYR A 162 -21.16 -20.21 -19.41
CA TYR A 162 -21.16 -21.08 -20.58
C TYR A 162 -21.79 -22.44 -20.24
N VAL A 163 -22.70 -22.92 -21.09
CA VAL A 163 -23.22 -24.27 -21.02
C VAL A 163 -22.70 -25.07 -22.20
N LYS A 164 -22.04 -26.21 -21.96
CA LYS A 164 -21.55 -27.10 -22.98
C LYS A 164 -22.47 -28.34 -23.07
N ILE A 165 -23.14 -28.53 -24.22
CA ILE A 165 -24.00 -29.68 -24.47
C ILE A 165 -23.26 -30.61 -25.42
N ASN A 166 -23.02 -31.87 -24.99
CA ASN A 166 -22.42 -32.90 -25.80
C ASN A 166 -23.48 -33.89 -26.23
N LEU A 167 -23.62 -34.17 -27.53
CA LEU A 167 -24.45 -35.24 -28.04
C LEU A 167 -23.73 -36.59 -27.83
N ILE A 168 -24.35 -37.47 -27.07
CA ILE A 168 -23.90 -38.87 -26.95
C ILE A 168 -24.56 -39.65 -28.10
N LYS A 169 -23.75 -40.05 -29.09
CA LYS A 169 -24.22 -40.95 -30.14
C LYS A 169 -24.46 -42.31 -29.53
N GLN A 170 -25.73 -42.74 -29.36
CA GLN A 170 -26.01 -44.14 -29.05
C GLN A 170 -25.66 -44.96 -30.29
N ILE A 171 -24.75 -45.92 -30.11
CA ILE A 171 -24.40 -46.96 -31.09
C ILE A 171 -25.38 -48.12 -30.96
#